data_c53ae7fa94792e043b8f073d2b4369e4
#
_entry.id   c53ae7fa94792e043b8f073d2b4369e4
#
_cell.length_a   1.000
_cell.length_b   1.000
_cell.length_c   1.000
_cell.angle_alpha   90.00
_cell.angle_beta   90.00
_cell.angle_gamma   90.00
#
_symmetry.space_group_name_H-M   'P 1'
#
loop_
_entity.id
_entity.type
_entity.pdbx_description
1 polymer ?
#
loop_
_entity_poly.entity_id
_entity_poly.type
_entity_poly.pdbx_seq_one_letter_code
_entity_poly.pdbx_strand_id
1 'polypeptide(L)'
;MIQQETRMKVADNSGAREVLTIKVLGGSGRKTANIGDIVVCTVKKATPGGVVKKGDVVKAVVVRTKSGVRRKDGTYIKFDENACVIIKDDKSPRGTRIFGPVARELRDSNFMKIVSLAPEVL
;
A
#
# COMPACT_ATOMS: atom_id res chain seq x y z
N MET A 1 2.99 11.62 4.85
CA MET A 1 3.76 10.37 4.75
C MET A 1 3.27 9.36 5.76
N ILE A 2 3.49 8.10 5.48
CA ILE A 2 3.02 7.01 6.33
C ILE A 2 4.05 6.73 7.40
N GLN A 3 3.61 6.66 8.65
CA GLN A 3 4.48 6.37 9.78
C GLN A 3 3.80 5.35 10.70
N GLN A 4 4.49 4.96 11.75
CA GLN A 4 3.91 4.08 12.77
C GLN A 4 2.59 4.67 13.28
N GLU A 5 1.57 3.81 13.42
CA GLU A 5 0.21 4.14 13.84
C GLU A 5 -0.64 4.88 12.81
N THR A 6 -0.16 5.10 11.59
CA THR A 6 -1.00 5.64 10.53
C THR A 6 -2.00 4.58 10.06
N ARG A 7 -3.27 4.95 9.98
CA ARG A 7 -4.29 4.09 9.40
C ARG A 7 -4.39 4.32 7.90
N MET A 8 -4.56 3.23 7.15
CA MET A 8 -4.68 3.30 5.69
C MET A 8 -5.85 2.45 5.23
N LYS A 9 -6.44 2.84 4.11
CA LYS A 9 -7.40 1.99 3.41
C LYS A 9 -6.64 0.93 2.62
N VAL A 10 -7.29 -0.21 2.41
CA VAL A 10 -6.74 -1.29 1.58
C VAL A 10 -7.38 -1.22 0.22
N ALA A 11 -6.57 -1.14 -0.82
CA ALA A 11 -7.01 -0.93 -2.20
C ALA A 11 -7.13 -2.23 -3.00
N ASP A 12 -7.32 -3.36 -2.33
CA ASP A 12 -7.45 -4.64 -3.00
C ASP A 12 -8.66 -5.44 -2.47
N ASN A 13 -8.89 -6.60 -3.08
CA ASN A 13 -9.98 -7.50 -2.71
C ASN A 13 -9.52 -8.67 -1.83
N SER A 14 -8.45 -8.49 -1.06
CA SER A 14 -7.96 -9.53 -0.13
C SER A 14 -8.88 -9.77 1.05
N GLY A 15 -9.82 -8.86 1.28
CA GLY A 15 -10.73 -8.91 2.43
C GLY A 15 -10.44 -7.87 3.49
N ALA A 16 -9.21 -7.39 3.60
CA ALA A 16 -8.88 -6.30 4.51
C ALA A 16 -9.44 -4.98 3.97
N ARG A 17 -9.99 -4.15 4.85
CA ARG A 17 -10.53 -2.84 4.49
C ARG A 17 -9.71 -1.70 5.06
N GLU A 18 -9.22 -1.86 6.28
CA GLU A 18 -8.43 -0.84 6.96
C GLU A 18 -7.32 -1.51 7.76
N VAL A 19 -6.13 -0.94 7.70
CA VAL A 19 -4.96 -1.43 8.42
C VAL A 19 -4.32 -0.32 9.22
N LEU A 20 -3.63 -0.71 10.30
CA LEU A 20 -2.85 0.19 11.14
C LEU A 20 -1.37 -0.14 10.93
N THR A 21 -0.58 0.85 10.58
CA THR A 21 0.86 0.68 10.38
C THR A 21 1.56 0.41 11.71
N ILE A 22 2.29 -0.69 11.78
CA ILE A 22 3.08 -1.05 12.96
C ILE A 22 4.53 -0.61 12.78
N LYS A 23 5.11 -0.86 11.60
CA LYS A 23 6.52 -0.58 11.35
C LYS A 23 6.75 -0.29 9.87
N VAL A 24 7.68 0.63 9.62
CA VAL A 24 8.15 0.92 8.26
C VAL A 24 9.43 0.12 8.02
N LEU A 25 9.44 -0.69 6.96
CA LEU A 25 10.59 -1.48 6.56
C LEU A 25 11.51 -0.66 5.63
N GLY A 26 12.75 -1.11 5.47
CA GLY A 26 13.68 -0.49 4.53
C GLY A 26 14.88 0.17 5.16
N GLY A 27 15.28 -0.26 6.35
CA GLY A 27 16.51 0.20 6.97
C GLY A 27 16.37 0.48 8.45
N SER A 28 17.50 0.49 9.13
CA SER A 28 17.55 0.77 10.56
C SER A 28 17.14 2.22 10.83
N GLY A 29 16.19 2.41 11.72
CA GLY A 29 15.72 3.75 12.10
C GLY A 29 14.82 4.45 11.10
N ARG A 30 14.37 3.77 10.07
CA ARG A 30 13.44 4.38 9.12
C ARG A 30 12.09 4.63 9.78
N LYS A 31 11.62 5.87 9.71
CA LYS A 31 10.42 6.32 10.43
C LYS A 31 9.21 6.54 9.53
N THR A 32 9.41 6.84 8.25
CA THR A 32 8.32 7.19 7.34
C THR A 32 8.40 6.39 6.05
N ALA A 33 7.23 6.11 5.48
CA ALA A 33 7.10 5.44 4.20
C ALA A 33 6.39 6.34 3.20
N ASN A 34 6.74 6.18 1.93
CA ASN A 34 6.07 6.83 0.82
C ASN A 34 5.64 5.75 -0.19
N ILE A 35 5.12 6.17 -1.34
CA ILE A 35 4.66 5.26 -2.39
C ILE A 35 5.80 4.32 -2.80
N GLY A 36 5.50 3.01 -2.86
CA GLY A 36 6.47 1.98 -3.19
C GLY A 36 7.22 1.40 -2.01
N ASP A 37 7.03 1.93 -0.81
CA ASP A 37 7.66 1.40 0.39
C ASP A 37 6.79 0.31 1.02
N ILE A 38 7.45 -0.64 1.68
CA ILE A 38 6.78 -1.75 2.35
C ILE A 38 6.64 -1.44 3.83
N VAL A 39 5.45 -1.69 4.38
CA VAL A 39 5.16 -1.52 5.80
C VAL A 39 4.57 -2.79 6.38
N VAL A 40 4.73 -2.98 7.68
CA VAL A 40 4.06 -4.05 8.43
C VAL A 40 2.83 -3.44 9.08
N CYS A 41 1.68 -4.08 8.88
CA CYS A 41 0.39 -3.56 9.34
C CYS A 41 -0.40 -4.62 10.08
N THR A 42 -1.29 -4.15 10.97
CA THR A 42 -2.34 -4.99 11.58
C THR A 42 -3.66 -4.67 10.92
N VAL A 43 -4.42 -5.69 10.54
CA VAL A 43 -5.74 -5.54 9.94
C VAL A 43 -6.73 -5.13 11.03
N LYS A 44 -7.34 -3.95 10.89
CA LYS A 44 -8.32 -3.41 11.84
C LYS A 44 -9.76 -3.65 11.43
N LYS A 45 -10.02 -3.65 10.13
CA LYS A 45 -11.34 -3.97 9.56
C LYS A 45 -11.17 -4.92 8.39
N ALA A 46 -11.97 -5.96 8.35
CA ALA A 46 -11.93 -6.96 7.30
C ALA A 46 -13.32 -7.47 6.97
N THR A 47 -13.51 -7.90 5.72
CA THR A 47 -14.74 -8.55 5.29
C THR A 47 -14.71 -10.01 5.73
N PRO A 48 -15.79 -10.54 6.32
CA PRO A 48 -15.85 -11.97 6.68
C PRO A 48 -15.62 -12.86 5.47
N GLY A 49 -14.84 -13.92 5.66
CA GLY A 49 -14.56 -14.90 4.60
C GLY A 49 -13.46 -14.51 3.62
N GLY A 50 -12.79 -13.38 3.82
CA GLY A 50 -11.66 -12.97 2.97
C GLY A 50 -10.38 -13.76 3.27
N VAL A 51 -9.39 -13.57 2.43
CA VAL A 51 -8.05 -14.18 2.58
C VAL A 51 -7.36 -13.68 3.85
N VAL A 52 -7.61 -12.42 4.21
CA VAL A 52 -7.02 -11.75 5.37
C VAL A 52 -8.13 -11.46 6.38
N LYS A 53 -7.86 -11.74 7.65
CA LYS A 53 -8.83 -11.58 8.75
C LYS A 53 -8.43 -10.44 9.66
N LYS A 54 -9.40 -9.89 10.39
CA LYS A 54 -9.17 -8.88 11.44
C LYS A 54 -8.17 -9.41 12.46
N GLY A 55 -7.19 -8.59 12.79
CA GLY A 55 -6.14 -8.94 13.75
C GLY A 55 -4.90 -9.55 13.12
N ASP A 56 -4.94 -9.92 11.84
CA ASP A 56 -3.77 -10.46 11.17
C ASP A 56 -2.68 -9.40 11.02
N VAL A 57 -1.42 -9.82 11.13
CA VAL A 57 -0.26 -8.99 10.85
C VAL A 57 0.20 -9.30 9.43
N VAL A 58 0.24 -8.29 8.58
CA VAL A 58 0.53 -8.45 7.16
C VAL A 58 1.54 -7.43 6.69
N LYS A 59 2.20 -7.73 5.57
CA LYS A 59 3.02 -6.75 4.85
C LYS A 59 2.16 -6.10 3.76
N ALA A 60 2.38 -4.81 3.56
CA ALA A 60 1.68 -4.06 2.55
C ALA A 60 2.62 -3.08 1.86
N VAL A 61 2.33 -2.76 0.60
CA VAL A 61 3.04 -1.71 -0.12
C VAL A 61 2.13 -0.49 -0.23
N VAL A 62 2.67 0.69 0.00
CA VAL A 62 1.93 1.94 -0.11
C VAL A 62 1.76 2.27 -1.59
N VAL A 63 0.51 2.43 -2.04
CA VAL A 63 0.20 2.68 -3.46
C VAL A 63 -0.25 4.11 -3.72
N ARG A 64 -0.79 4.82 -2.73
CA ARG A 64 -1.12 6.23 -2.81
C ARG A 64 -1.05 6.89 -1.45
N THR A 65 -0.71 8.18 -1.45
CA THR A 65 -0.62 8.98 -0.23
C THR A 65 -1.22 10.36 -0.44
N LYS A 66 -1.70 10.97 0.63
CA LYS A 66 -2.17 12.36 0.60
C LYS A 66 -1.03 13.35 0.41
N SER A 67 0.15 13.05 0.95
CA SER A 67 1.32 13.90 0.79
C SER A 67 1.92 13.85 -0.61
N GLY A 68 1.68 12.75 -1.32
CA GLY A 68 2.06 12.59 -2.72
C GLY A 68 3.56 12.45 -2.96
N VAL A 69 3.92 12.51 -4.23
CA VAL A 69 5.29 12.35 -4.71
C VAL A 69 5.63 13.48 -5.67
N ARG A 70 6.80 14.09 -5.50
CA ARG A 70 7.35 15.03 -6.46
C ARG A 70 8.18 14.25 -7.49
N ARG A 71 7.88 14.46 -8.76
CA ARG A 71 8.56 13.79 -9.86
C ARG A 71 9.71 14.61 -10.41
N LYS A 72 10.63 13.96 -11.11
CA LYS A 72 11.83 14.58 -11.67
C LYS A 72 11.53 15.68 -12.69
N ASP A 73 10.40 15.58 -13.38
CA ASP A 73 9.97 16.57 -14.37
C ASP A 73 9.32 17.81 -13.75
N GLY A 74 9.30 17.91 -12.43
CA GLY A 74 8.71 19.04 -11.71
C GLY A 74 7.23 18.88 -11.40
N THR A 75 6.58 17.83 -11.88
CA THR A 75 5.18 17.57 -11.57
C THR A 75 5.03 16.96 -10.19
N TYR A 76 3.83 17.05 -9.64
CA TYR A 76 3.51 16.55 -8.31
C TYR A 76 2.22 15.74 -8.39
N ILE A 77 2.21 14.54 -7.82
CA ILE A 77 1.00 13.74 -7.75
C ILE A 77 0.58 13.57 -6.29
N LYS A 78 -0.70 13.85 -6.00
CA LYS A 78 -1.30 13.68 -4.69
C LYS A 78 -2.61 12.92 -4.84
N PHE A 79 -2.96 12.17 -3.81
CA PHE A 79 -4.20 11.40 -3.78
C PHE A 79 -5.07 11.89 -2.62
N ASP A 80 -6.37 11.54 -2.67
CA ASP A 80 -7.32 11.95 -1.65
C ASP A 80 -7.19 11.15 -0.37
N GLU A 81 -6.51 10.02 -0.41
CA GLU A 81 -6.40 9.11 0.72
C GLU A 81 -5.06 8.37 0.73
N ASN A 82 -4.70 7.85 1.89
CA ASN A 82 -3.59 6.92 2.01
C ASN A 82 -4.11 5.50 1.81
N ALA A 83 -3.50 4.76 0.91
CA ALA A 83 -3.92 3.40 0.60
C ALA A 83 -2.75 2.47 0.36
N CYS A 84 -2.95 1.20 0.65
CA CYS A 84 -1.95 0.16 0.48
C CYS A 84 -2.57 -1.08 -0.16
N VAL A 85 -1.71 -1.97 -0.62
CA VAL A 85 -2.08 -3.28 -1.15
C VAL A 85 -1.36 -4.34 -0.32
N ILE A 86 -2.10 -5.34 0.14
CA ILE A 86 -1.54 -6.44 0.91
C ILE A 86 -0.69 -7.31 0.00
N ILE A 87 0.54 -7.61 0.41
CA ILE A 87 1.48 -8.38 -0.40
C ILE A 87 1.96 -9.63 0.33
N LYS A 88 2.47 -10.57 -0.45
CA LYS A 88 3.17 -11.76 0.04
C LYS A 88 4.66 -11.45 0.23
N ASP A 89 5.41 -12.39 0.79
CA ASP A 89 6.85 -12.23 0.99
C ASP A 89 7.61 -12.06 -0.33
N ASP A 90 7.09 -12.57 -1.43
CA ASP A 90 7.69 -12.44 -2.76
C ASP A 90 7.27 -11.14 -3.47
N LYS A 91 6.62 -10.22 -2.77
CA LYS A 91 6.14 -8.93 -3.28
C LYS A 91 4.96 -9.03 -4.26
N SER A 92 4.35 -10.19 -4.40
CA SER A 92 3.14 -10.31 -5.21
C SER A 92 1.90 -9.94 -4.38
N PRO A 93 0.84 -9.38 -4.99
CA PRO A 93 -0.37 -9.04 -4.25
C PRO A 93 -1.12 -10.30 -3.80
N ARG A 94 -1.70 -10.26 -2.62
CA ARG A 94 -2.55 -11.35 -2.13
C ARG A 94 -3.92 -11.38 -2.81
N GLY A 95 -4.42 -10.20 -3.16
CA GLY A 95 -5.69 -10.08 -3.86
C GLY A 95 -5.52 -10.25 -5.38
N THR A 96 -6.65 -10.37 -6.07
CA THR A 96 -6.68 -10.53 -7.52
C THR A 96 -7.10 -9.24 -8.24
N ARG A 97 -7.57 -8.24 -7.50
CA ARG A 97 -8.03 -6.97 -8.06
C ARG A 97 -7.50 -5.80 -7.22
N ILE A 98 -7.24 -4.69 -7.91
CA ILE A 98 -6.84 -3.44 -7.28
C ILE A 98 -7.95 -2.42 -7.54
N PHE A 99 -8.31 -1.63 -6.52
CA PHE A 99 -9.33 -0.60 -6.60
C PHE A 99 -8.70 0.79 -6.62
N GLY A 100 -9.16 1.61 -7.56
CA GLY A 100 -8.70 2.98 -7.69
C GLY A 100 -7.31 3.11 -8.32
N PRO A 101 -6.82 4.35 -8.46
CA PRO A 101 -5.53 4.59 -9.12
C PRO A 101 -4.35 4.23 -8.23
N VAL A 102 -3.23 3.88 -8.87
CA VAL A 102 -1.95 3.71 -8.20
C VAL A 102 -0.92 4.61 -8.87
N ALA A 103 0.12 4.97 -8.14
CA ALA A 103 1.20 5.78 -8.71
C ALA A 103 2.15 4.90 -9.53
N ARG A 104 2.63 5.44 -10.66
CA ARG A 104 3.53 4.69 -11.55
C ARG A 104 4.91 4.42 -10.93
N GLU A 105 5.25 5.09 -9.83
CA GLU A 105 6.48 4.83 -9.09
C GLU A 105 6.60 3.39 -8.61
N LEU A 106 5.49 2.65 -8.55
CA LEU A 106 5.52 1.23 -8.19
C LEU A 106 6.29 0.38 -9.19
N ARG A 107 6.41 0.81 -10.44
CA ARG A 107 7.23 0.12 -11.45
C ARG A 107 8.70 0.12 -11.06
N ASP A 108 9.18 1.25 -10.54
CA ASP A 108 10.57 1.42 -10.14
C ASP A 108 10.91 0.59 -8.90
N SER A 109 9.91 0.22 -8.12
CA SER A 109 10.07 -0.58 -6.90
C SER A 109 9.76 -2.07 -7.10
N ASN A 110 9.67 -2.53 -8.36
CA ASN A 110 9.44 -3.93 -8.73
C ASN A 110 8.05 -4.49 -8.37
N PHE A 111 7.04 -3.63 -8.33
CA PHE A 111 5.65 -4.05 -8.08
C PHE A 111 4.85 -4.10 -9.39
N MET A 112 5.40 -4.72 -10.42
CA MET A 112 4.79 -4.79 -11.75
C MET A 112 3.44 -5.50 -11.77
N LYS A 113 3.26 -6.52 -10.94
CA LYS A 113 1.97 -7.23 -10.86
C LYS A 113 0.87 -6.32 -10.36
N ILE A 114 1.18 -5.45 -9.38
CA ILE A 114 0.22 -4.48 -8.86
C ILE A 114 -0.13 -3.46 -9.94
N VAL A 115 0.87 -2.96 -10.66
CA VAL A 115 0.65 -2.00 -11.73
C VAL A 115 -0.23 -2.61 -12.84
N SER A 116 0.00 -3.88 -13.18
CA SER A 116 -0.79 -4.55 -14.23
C SER A 116 -2.24 -4.80 -13.82
N LEU A 117 -2.51 -4.98 -12.52
CA LEU A 117 -3.86 -5.19 -12.01
C LEU A 117 -4.62 -3.89 -11.74
N ALA A 118 -3.93 -2.76 -11.65
CA ALA A 118 -4.55 -1.49 -11.32
C ALA A 118 -5.41 -0.98 -12.48
N PRO A 119 -6.61 -0.44 -12.19
CA PRO A 119 -7.47 0.10 -13.25
C PRO A 119 -6.92 1.39 -13.86
N GLU A 120 -6.10 2.11 -13.12
CA GLU A 120 -5.51 3.37 -13.57
C GLU A 120 -4.14 3.56 -12.93
N VAL A 121 -3.16 3.98 -13.72
CA VAL A 121 -1.81 4.25 -13.24
C VAL A 121 -1.48 5.71 -13.51
N LEU A 122 -1.32 6.46 -12.46
CA LEU A 122 -1.04 7.90 -12.51
C LEU A 122 0.40 8.19 -12.11
#